data_585d94b61b7b42064b81b9ebf13078a1
#
_entry.id   585d94b61b7b42064b81b9ebf13078a1
#
_cell.length_a   1.000
_cell.length_b   1.000
_cell.length_c   1.000
_cell.angle_alpha   90.00
_cell.angle_beta   90.00
_cell.angle_gamma   90.00
#
_symmetry.space_group_name_H-M   'P 1'
#
loop_
_entity.id
_entity.type
_entity.pdbx_description
1 polymer ?
#
loop_
_entity_poly.entity_id
_entity_poly.type
_entity_poly.pdbx_seq_one_letter_code
_entity_poly.pdbx_strand_id
1 'polypeptide(L)'
;MSELTLNIIRLGILALLWAFVFSVVGALRGDLYGTRVLTRGSGRPERSGGAGRAPRAVRRGPQTLAVVEGGLRGTSLPLNEGGVLIGRNPECALVLTDDYASGRHLRIYLGPDSVWYADDLESTNGTFINNQRIGTGHRLEVGTQIRIGQTILELQR
;
A
#
# COMPACT_ATOMS: atom_id res chain seq x y z
N MET A 1 6.90 56.89 3.09
CA MET A 1 6.89 55.76 2.14
C MET A 1 5.61 55.85 1.33
N SER A 2 5.70 55.82 0.01
CA SER A 2 4.49 55.95 -0.81
C SER A 2 3.58 54.73 -0.68
N GLU A 3 2.28 54.93 -0.76
CA GLU A 3 1.26 53.85 -0.73
C GLU A 3 1.60 52.76 -1.76
N LEU A 4 2.17 53.14 -2.88
CA LEU A 4 2.60 52.25 -3.95
C LEU A 4 3.71 51.27 -3.47
N THR A 5 4.68 51.76 -2.70
CA THR A 5 5.78 50.93 -2.17
C THR A 5 5.26 49.91 -1.15
N LEU A 6 4.33 50.31 -0.30
CA LEU A 6 3.68 49.43 0.66
C LEU A 6 2.88 48.30 -0.03
N ASN A 7 2.15 48.61 -1.10
CA ASN A 7 1.39 47.62 -1.86
C ASN A 7 2.29 46.64 -2.62
N ILE A 8 3.42 47.10 -3.18
CA ILE A 8 4.39 46.21 -3.83
C ILE A 8 5.00 45.21 -2.81
N ILE A 9 5.35 45.70 -1.61
CA ILE A 9 5.89 44.83 -0.54
C ILE A 9 4.86 43.83 -0.10
N ARG A 10 3.60 44.22 0.08
CA ARG A 10 2.49 43.31 0.42
C ARG A 10 2.30 42.18 -0.60
N LEU A 11 2.27 42.57 -1.89
CA LEU A 11 2.13 41.58 -2.97
C LEU A 11 3.33 40.66 -3.05
N GLY A 12 4.55 41.17 -2.84
CA GLY A 12 5.76 40.34 -2.80
C GLY A 12 5.74 39.30 -1.68
N ILE A 13 5.34 39.71 -0.47
CA ILE A 13 5.22 38.77 0.68
C ILE A 13 4.13 37.74 0.43
N LEU A 14 2.97 38.13 -0.11
CA LEU A 14 1.91 37.22 -0.47
C LEU A 14 2.34 36.18 -1.52
N ALA A 15 3.04 36.58 -2.55
CA ALA A 15 3.56 35.71 -3.59
C ALA A 15 4.58 34.71 -3.02
N LEU A 16 5.47 35.13 -2.14
CA LEU A 16 6.43 34.28 -1.43
C LEU A 16 5.74 33.27 -0.53
N LEU A 17 4.71 33.71 0.20
CA LEU A 17 3.93 32.83 1.08
C LEU A 17 3.20 31.74 0.27
N TRP A 18 2.59 32.10 -0.85
CA TRP A 18 1.93 31.14 -1.72
C TRP A 18 2.92 30.17 -2.37
N ALA A 19 4.10 30.66 -2.83
CA ALA A 19 5.14 29.79 -3.35
C ALA A 19 5.62 28.77 -2.30
N PHE A 20 5.78 29.21 -1.04
CA PHE A 20 6.12 28.34 0.08
C PHE A 20 5.04 27.30 0.35
N VAL A 21 3.75 27.70 0.40
CA VAL A 21 2.63 26.79 0.61
C VAL A 21 2.56 25.75 -0.51
N PHE A 22 2.69 26.14 -1.78
CA PHE A 22 2.71 25.20 -2.90
C PHE A 22 3.91 24.24 -2.85
N SER A 23 5.07 24.72 -2.41
CA SER A 23 6.27 23.89 -2.22
C SER A 23 6.04 22.82 -1.14
N VAL A 24 5.48 23.21 0.00
CA VAL A 24 5.15 22.28 1.10
C VAL A 24 4.08 21.27 0.69
N VAL A 25 3.02 21.74 0.03
CA VAL A 25 1.95 20.83 -0.48
C VAL A 25 2.50 19.88 -1.53
N GLY A 26 3.41 20.36 -2.40
CA GLY A 26 4.09 19.51 -3.39
C GLY A 26 4.97 18.44 -2.75
N ALA A 27 5.72 18.80 -1.72
CA ALA A 27 6.54 17.86 -0.94
C ALA A 27 5.69 16.82 -0.23
N LEU A 28 4.59 17.22 0.42
CA LEU A 28 3.67 16.32 1.10
C LEU A 28 2.93 15.39 0.13
N ARG A 29 2.56 15.85 -1.06
CA ARG A 29 1.98 14.99 -2.09
C ARG A 29 2.95 13.94 -2.60
N GLY A 30 4.24 14.26 -2.69
CA GLY A 30 5.28 13.31 -3.09
C GLY A 30 5.45 12.16 -2.09
N ASP A 31 5.25 12.43 -0.80
CA ASP A 31 5.39 11.42 0.27
C ASP A 31 4.13 10.57 0.45
N LEU A 32 2.94 11.13 0.21
CA LEU A 32 1.66 10.42 0.37
C LEU A 32 1.26 9.57 -0.86
N TYR A 33 1.83 9.83 -2.05
CA TYR A 33 1.52 9.10 -3.29
C TYR A 33 2.77 8.62 -4.05
N GLY A 34 3.94 8.64 -3.40
CA GLY A 34 5.20 8.33 -4.02
C GLY A 34 5.55 6.85 -4.06
N THR A 35 4.92 6.05 -4.91
CA THR A 35 5.60 4.92 -5.51
C THR A 35 6.62 5.46 -6.51
N ARG A 36 7.86 5.70 -6.06
CA ARG A 36 8.96 6.05 -6.95
C ARG A 36 9.30 4.85 -7.82
N VAL A 37 8.72 4.81 -8.99
CA VAL A 37 9.33 4.10 -10.11
C VAL A 37 10.57 4.89 -10.50
N LEU A 38 11.74 4.46 -10.05
CA LEU A 38 13.02 4.96 -10.53
C LEU A 38 13.25 4.42 -11.95
N THR A 39 12.66 5.09 -12.93
CA THR A 39 13.08 4.97 -14.32
C THR A 39 14.36 5.78 -14.49
N ARG A 40 15.52 5.19 -14.21
CA ARG A 40 16.79 5.78 -14.57
C ARG A 40 17.15 5.29 -15.96
N GLY A 41 16.86 6.13 -16.93
CA GLY A 41 17.27 5.95 -18.30
C GLY A 41 18.77 6.18 -18.50
N SER A 42 19.30 5.41 -19.46
CA SER A 42 20.47 5.59 -20.28
C SER A 42 21.85 5.70 -19.62
N GLY A 43 22.61 4.63 -19.80
CA GLY A 43 24.06 4.57 -19.62
C GLY A 43 24.62 3.26 -20.13
N ARG A 44 24.98 3.23 -21.43
CA ARG A 44 26.01 2.49 -22.17
C ARG A 44 26.50 1.13 -21.60
N PRO A 45 26.64 0.09 -22.43
CA PRO A 45 27.01 -1.27 -22.01
C PRO A 45 28.52 -1.41 -21.84
N GLU A 46 28.99 -1.80 -20.68
CA GLU A 46 30.28 -2.45 -20.54
C GLU A 46 30.10 -3.92 -20.23
N ARG A 47 30.69 -4.74 -21.12
CA ARG A 47 30.83 -6.17 -21.00
C ARG A 47 31.77 -6.48 -19.85
N SER A 48 31.34 -7.23 -18.86
CA SER A 48 32.19 -8.08 -18.07
C SER A 48 31.42 -9.31 -17.64
N GLY A 49 31.98 -10.47 -17.92
CA GLY A 49 31.34 -11.75 -17.78
C GLY A 49 31.26 -12.25 -16.35
N GLY A 50 30.39 -13.22 -16.17
CA GLY A 50 30.52 -14.16 -15.09
C GLY A 50 29.30 -14.34 -14.22
N ALA A 51 28.80 -15.56 -14.22
CA ALA A 51 27.84 -16.18 -13.33
C ALA A 51 26.35 -15.94 -13.64
N GLY A 52 25.77 -16.95 -14.28
CA GLY A 52 24.36 -17.07 -14.59
C GLY A 52 23.49 -16.90 -13.36
N ARG A 53 22.82 -15.75 -13.29
CA ARG A 53 21.58 -15.64 -12.52
C ARG A 53 20.54 -16.38 -13.33
N ALA A 54 20.13 -17.55 -12.85
CA ALA A 54 18.94 -18.23 -13.35
C ALA A 54 17.81 -17.22 -13.54
N PRO A 55 17.00 -17.35 -14.62
CA PRO A 55 15.85 -16.49 -14.82
C PRO A 55 14.98 -16.59 -13.56
N ARG A 56 14.75 -15.47 -12.89
CA ARG A 56 13.81 -15.37 -11.79
C ARG A 56 12.47 -15.86 -12.35
N ALA A 57 12.08 -17.07 -11.96
CA ALA A 57 10.79 -17.64 -12.33
C ALA A 57 9.75 -16.56 -12.09
N VAL A 58 9.01 -16.22 -13.13
CA VAL A 58 7.91 -15.23 -13.07
C VAL A 58 6.97 -15.70 -11.96
N ARG A 59 6.97 -14.99 -10.84
CA ARG A 59 6.10 -15.27 -9.72
C ARG A 59 4.66 -15.11 -10.22
N ARG A 60 3.99 -16.22 -10.52
CA ARG A 60 2.60 -16.26 -10.99
C ARG A 60 1.57 -16.02 -9.89
N GLY A 61 2.00 -15.68 -8.68
CA GLY A 61 1.15 -15.42 -7.52
C GLY A 61 0.60 -14.00 -7.45
N PRO A 62 -0.31 -13.73 -6.51
CA PRO A 62 -0.80 -12.39 -6.24
C PRO A 62 0.36 -11.47 -5.82
N GLN A 63 0.32 -10.23 -6.27
CA GLN A 63 1.35 -9.22 -5.99
C GLN A 63 0.79 -8.00 -5.25
N THR A 64 -0.52 -7.84 -5.25
CA THR A 64 -1.20 -6.68 -4.70
C THR A 64 -2.45 -7.12 -3.93
N LEU A 65 -2.70 -6.48 -2.80
CA LEU A 65 -3.93 -6.56 -2.04
C LEU A 65 -4.73 -5.28 -2.27
N ALA A 66 -5.91 -5.38 -2.83
CA ALA A 66 -6.79 -4.24 -3.09
C ALA A 66 -8.00 -4.26 -2.17
N VAL A 67 -8.44 -3.08 -1.72
CA VAL A 67 -9.72 -2.91 -1.02
C VAL A 67 -10.80 -2.65 -2.06
N VAL A 68 -11.69 -3.62 -2.25
CA VAL A 68 -12.77 -3.54 -3.26
C VAL A 68 -14.07 -3.02 -2.68
N GLU A 69 -14.28 -3.20 -1.36
CA GLU A 69 -15.45 -2.67 -0.63
C GLU A 69 -15.05 -2.17 0.77
N GLY A 70 -15.81 -1.20 1.30
CA GLY A 70 -15.59 -0.59 2.62
C GLY A 70 -15.08 0.84 2.56
N GLY A 71 -14.73 1.40 3.72
CA GLY A 71 -14.32 2.80 3.87
C GLY A 71 -13.03 3.18 3.13
N LEU A 72 -12.18 2.19 2.83
CA LEU A 72 -10.91 2.38 2.12
C LEU A 72 -10.96 1.86 0.67
N ARG A 73 -12.14 1.74 0.08
CA ARG A 73 -12.29 1.27 -1.30
C ARG A 73 -11.37 2.01 -2.28
N GLY A 74 -10.69 1.26 -3.13
CA GLY A 74 -9.74 1.79 -4.11
C GLY A 74 -8.29 1.90 -3.60
N THR A 75 -8.05 1.61 -2.30
CA THR A 75 -6.70 1.49 -1.77
C THR A 75 -6.10 0.16 -2.20
N SER A 76 -4.83 0.17 -2.59
CA SER A 76 -4.09 -1.05 -2.90
C SER A 76 -2.74 -1.06 -2.20
N LEU A 77 -2.31 -2.24 -1.76
CA LEU A 77 -1.06 -2.46 -1.05
C LEU A 77 -0.24 -3.55 -1.76
N PRO A 78 1.04 -3.33 -2.04
CA PRO A 78 1.89 -4.38 -2.61
C PRO A 78 2.12 -5.49 -1.59
N LEU A 79 2.00 -6.74 -2.01
CA LEU A 79 2.33 -7.91 -1.22
C LEU A 79 3.84 -8.17 -1.28
N ASN A 80 4.52 -7.93 -0.17
CA ASN A 80 5.95 -8.15 0.00
C ASN A 80 6.22 -9.46 0.78
N GLU A 81 7.44 -9.99 0.71
CA GLU A 81 7.83 -11.23 1.40
C GLU A 81 7.63 -11.18 2.92
N GLY A 82 7.68 -10.00 3.52
CA GLY A 82 7.42 -9.78 4.94
C GLY A 82 5.96 -9.96 5.36
N GLY A 83 5.07 -10.10 4.40
CA GLY A 83 3.64 -10.20 4.66
C GLY A 83 2.97 -8.87 4.99
N VAL A 84 1.67 -8.92 5.22
CA VAL A 84 0.81 -7.76 5.52
C VAL A 84 -0.03 -8.06 6.75
N LEU A 85 0.06 -7.19 7.75
CA LEU A 85 -0.83 -7.20 8.91
C LEU A 85 -1.98 -6.22 8.67
N ILE A 86 -3.21 -6.66 8.95
CA ILE A 86 -4.45 -5.92 8.66
C ILE A 86 -5.28 -5.84 9.93
N GLY A 87 -5.81 -4.66 10.23
CA GLY A 87 -6.64 -4.44 11.42
C GLY A 87 -6.85 -2.96 11.70
N ARG A 88 -7.45 -2.62 12.86
CA ARG A 88 -7.69 -1.22 13.26
C ARG A 88 -6.50 -0.57 13.96
N ASN A 89 -5.52 -1.36 14.40
CA ASN A 89 -4.33 -0.79 15.06
C ASN A 89 -3.50 0.02 14.06
N PRO A 90 -3.04 1.24 14.40
CA PRO A 90 -2.14 2.05 13.58
C PRO A 90 -0.83 1.35 13.18
N GLU A 91 -0.42 0.30 13.90
CA GLU A 91 0.77 -0.51 13.56
C GLU A 91 0.53 -1.48 12.39
N CYS A 92 -0.71 -1.66 11.96
CA CYS A 92 -1.04 -2.51 10.82
C CYS A 92 -0.59 -1.86 9.52
N ALA A 93 -0.12 -2.67 8.57
CA ALA A 93 0.22 -2.20 7.23
C ALA A 93 -1.01 -1.70 6.46
N LEU A 94 -2.18 -2.29 6.73
CA LEU A 94 -3.47 -1.81 6.27
C LEU A 94 -4.35 -1.53 7.49
N VAL A 95 -4.54 -0.25 7.80
CA VAL A 95 -5.36 0.21 8.92
C VAL A 95 -6.80 0.35 8.47
N LEU A 96 -7.67 -0.54 8.95
CA LEU A 96 -9.10 -0.52 8.62
C LEU A 96 -9.86 0.45 9.53
N THR A 97 -10.83 1.16 8.96
CA THR A 97 -11.77 2.03 9.69
C THR A 97 -13.09 1.33 10.04
N ASP A 98 -13.16 0.01 9.79
CA ASP A 98 -14.34 -0.82 10.01
C ASP A 98 -14.45 -1.21 11.50
N ASP A 99 -15.57 -0.90 12.13
CA ASP A 99 -15.83 -1.20 13.55
C ASP A 99 -15.89 -2.69 13.86
N TYR A 100 -16.16 -3.52 12.86
CA TYR A 100 -16.16 -4.97 12.98
C TYR A 100 -14.76 -5.58 12.87
N ALA A 101 -13.76 -4.80 12.49
CA ALA A 101 -12.37 -5.27 12.45
C ALA A 101 -11.73 -5.19 13.85
N SER A 102 -11.00 -6.22 14.24
CA SER A 102 -10.18 -6.22 15.46
C SER A 102 -8.91 -5.37 15.28
N GLY A 103 -8.25 -4.99 16.38
CA GLY A 103 -7.01 -4.21 16.34
C GLY A 103 -5.96 -4.88 15.45
N ARG A 104 -5.71 -6.16 15.65
CA ARG A 104 -4.94 -7.06 14.74
C ARG A 104 -5.90 -8.15 14.33
N HIS A 105 -6.33 -8.13 13.08
CA HIS A 105 -7.44 -8.97 12.60
C HIS A 105 -6.95 -10.13 11.74
N LEU A 106 -6.16 -9.81 10.73
CA LEU A 106 -5.72 -10.76 9.70
C LEU A 106 -4.23 -10.55 9.40
N ARG A 107 -3.52 -11.63 9.19
CA ARG A 107 -2.17 -11.64 8.63
C ARG A 107 -2.16 -12.36 7.30
N ILE A 108 -1.59 -11.74 6.28
CA ILE A 108 -1.30 -12.37 4.98
C ILE A 108 0.22 -12.51 4.87
N TYR A 109 0.71 -13.69 4.53
CA TYR A 109 2.15 -13.96 4.45
C TYR A 109 2.49 -14.97 3.36
N LEU A 110 3.74 -14.94 2.90
CA LEU A 110 4.27 -15.88 1.93
C LEU A 110 4.82 -17.11 2.66
N GLY A 111 4.27 -18.27 2.38
CA GLY A 111 4.77 -19.54 2.92
C GLY A 111 6.07 -20.02 2.26
N PRO A 112 6.71 -21.07 2.83
CA PRO A 112 7.98 -21.61 2.31
C PRO A 112 7.86 -22.22 0.91
N ASP A 113 6.64 -22.58 0.51
CA ASP A 113 6.29 -23.10 -0.83
C ASP A 113 6.05 -22.00 -1.86
N SER A 114 6.31 -20.73 -1.49
CA SER A 114 6.03 -19.54 -2.31
C SER A 114 4.54 -19.35 -2.61
N VAL A 115 3.68 -19.86 -1.76
CA VAL A 115 2.22 -19.66 -1.79
C VAL A 115 1.83 -18.65 -0.70
N TRP A 116 0.83 -17.84 -0.98
CA TRP A 116 0.29 -16.89 -0.03
C TRP A 116 -0.74 -17.56 0.88
N TYR A 117 -0.67 -17.24 2.16
CA TYR A 117 -1.56 -17.73 3.21
C TYR A 117 -2.18 -16.58 3.99
N ALA A 118 -3.34 -16.85 4.57
CA ALA A 118 -4.05 -15.97 5.49
C ALA A 118 -4.25 -16.65 6.84
N ASP A 119 -3.95 -15.91 7.91
CA ASP A 119 -4.23 -16.30 9.29
C ASP A 119 -5.18 -15.30 9.93
N ASP A 120 -6.35 -15.75 10.37
CA ASP A 120 -7.19 -14.98 11.28
C ASP A 120 -6.51 -14.95 12.66
N LEU A 121 -6.27 -13.76 13.19
CA LEU A 121 -5.56 -13.56 14.47
C LEU A 121 -6.55 -13.55 15.65
N GLU A 122 -7.38 -14.58 15.75
CA GLU A 122 -8.43 -14.72 16.77
C GLU A 122 -9.34 -13.49 16.80
N SER A 123 -9.74 -13.06 15.62
CA SER A 123 -10.57 -11.86 15.49
C SER A 123 -11.97 -12.08 16.11
N THR A 124 -12.53 -11.02 16.67
CA THR A 124 -13.83 -11.05 17.35
C THR A 124 -14.95 -11.50 16.41
N ASN A 125 -15.00 -10.91 15.22
CA ASN A 125 -16.09 -11.17 14.26
C ASN A 125 -15.72 -12.19 13.18
N GLY A 126 -14.46 -12.58 13.08
CA GLY A 126 -13.96 -13.56 12.11
C GLY A 126 -13.64 -12.97 10.74
N THR A 127 -12.77 -13.68 10.03
CA THR A 127 -12.43 -13.46 8.62
C THR A 127 -13.15 -14.50 7.77
N PHE A 128 -13.65 -14.10 6.61
CA PHE A 128 -14.42 -14.97 5.74
C PHE A 128 -13.88 -14.97 4.31
N ILE A 129 -13.78 -16.16 3.72
CA ILE A 129 -13.50 -16.39 2.31
C ILE A 129 -14.60 -17.29 1.76
N ASN A 130 -15.24 -16.90 0.64
CA ASN A 130 -16.39 -17.62 0.06
C ASN A 130 -17.49 -17.90 1.10
N ASN A 131 -17.78 -16.94 1.97
CA ASN A 131 -18.73 -17.06 3.10
C ASN A 131 -18.38 -18.11 4.16
N GLN A 132 -17.22 -18.72 4.10
CA GLN A 132 -16.71 -19.62 5.13
C GLN A 132 -15.75 -18.88 6.05
N ARG A 133 -15.92 -19.03 7.37
CA ARG A 133 -14.98 -18.49 8.34
C ARG A 133 -13.66 -19.24 8.23
N ILE A 134 -12.56 -18.51 8.09
CA ILE A 134 -11.23 -19.10 8.07
C ILE A 134 -10.56 -19.02 9.44
N GLY A 135 -9.57 -19.88 9.66
CA GLY A 135 -8.66 -19.84 10.81
C GLY A 135 -7.24 -19.48 10.34
N THR A 136 -6.29 -20.35 10.66
CA THR A 136 -4.88 -20.22 10.29
C THR A 136 -4.54 -21.07 9.07
N GLY A 137 -3.53 -20.65 8.30
CA GLY A 137 -2.99 -21.42 7.17
C GLY A 137 -3.92 -21.53 5.96
N HIS A 138 -4.86 -20.60 5.78
CA HIS A 138 -5.74 -20.63 4.60
C HIS A 138 -5.00 -20.16 3.36
N ARG A 139 -4.92 -21.04 2.35
CA ARG A 139 -4.23 -20.75 1.07
C ARG A 139 -4.98 -19.70 0.27
N LEU A 140 -4.22 -18.75 -0.29
CA LEU A 140 -4.74 -17.65 -1.10
C LEU A 140 -4.28 -17.75 -2.55
N GLU A 141 -5.19 -17.43 -3.47
CA GLU A 141 -4.93 -17.37 -4.92
C GLU A 141 -5.29 -15.97 -5.46
N VAL A 142 -4.86 -15.68 -6.68
CA VAL A 142 -5.27 -14.44 -7.37
C VAL A 142 -6.79 -14.44 -7.54
N GLY A 143 -7.44 -13.32 -7.22
CA GLY A 143 -8.90 -13.18 -7.24
C GLY A 143 -9.59 -13.65 -5.96
N THR A 144 -8.85 -14.18 -4.96
CA THR A 144 -9.47 -14.51 -3.66
C THR A 144 -9.98 -13.23 -3.00
N GLN A 145 -11.27 -13.26 -2.63
CA GLN A 145 -11.90 -12.19 -1.86
C GLN A 145 -11.96 -12.57 -0.38
N ILE A 146 -11.49 -11.67 0.46
CA ILE A 146 -11.43 -11.82 1.92
C ILE A 146 -12.34 -10.76 2.53
N ARG A 147 -13.35 -11.19 3.28
CA ARG A 147 -14.27 -10.27 3.97
C ARG A 147 -13.92 -10.17 5.45
N ILE A 148 -13.77 -8.93 5.91
CA ILE A 148 -13.58 -8.53 7.31
C ILE A 148 -14.67 -7.52 7.64
N GLY A 149 -15.67 -7.91 8.41
CA GLY A 149 -16.83 -7.06 8.66
C GLY A 149 -17.52 -6.60 7.38
N GLN A 150 -17.50 -5.29 7.12
CA GLN A 150 -18.04 -4.66 5.91
C GLN A 150 -16.97 -4.42 4.82
N THR A 151 -15.72 -4.71 5.13
CA THR A 151 -14.59 -4.51 4.21
C THR A 151 -14.31 -5.78 3.43
N ILE A 152 -14.17 -5.65 2.10
CA ILE A 152 -13.77 -6.74 1.22
C ILE A 152 -12.42 -6.40 0.59
N LEU A 153 -11.48 -7.31 0.75
CA LEU A 153 -10.14 -7.28 0.19
C LEU A 153 -10.05 -8.28 -0.95
N GLU A 154 -9.29 -7.99 -1.99
CA GLU A 154 -9.07 -8.90 -3.11
C GLU A 154 -7.57 -8.98 -3.45
N LEU A 155 -7.10 -10.21 -3.66
CA LEU A 155 -5.75 -10.46 -4.12
C LEU A 155 -5.65 -10.30 -5.63
N GLN A 156 -4.83 -9.36 -6.08
CA GLN A 156 -4.64 -9.03 -7.50
C GLN A 156 -3.19 -9.29 -7.94
N ARG A 157 -2.98 -9.32 -9.26
CA ARG A 157 -1.65 -9.46 -9.86
C ARG A 157 -0.89 -8.15 -9.87
#